data_e7a6b8a65e94ad700b6f01cd4bd22df1
#
_entry.id   e7a6b8a65e94ad700b6f01cd4bd22df1
#
_cell.length_a   1.000
_cell.length_b   1.000
_cell.length_c   1.000
_cell.angle_alpha   90.00
_cell.angle_beta   90.00
_cell.angle_gamma   90.00
#
_symmetry.space_group_name_H-M   'P 1'
#
loop_
_entity.id
_entity.type
_entity.pdbx_description
1 polymer ?
#
loop_
_entity_poly.entity_id
_entity_poly.type
_entity_poly.pdbx_seq_one_letter_code
_entity_poly.pdbx_strand_id
1 'polypeptide(L)'
;NDGFTELPELKAQTLGFRSYLKTSNYSKLTFEYHHISEYRRGGDRLNRPPHEADIAEQLNHSIDGGGLNYSLFTPDEKHRVNVYASAQHIGRDSYYGTEQNLNAYGETEDLTVVAGTQYIYSFDKCLFMPADLTAGIEYNYDNLRDEMKGYNRKTRQEVHTESAFLQNEWKNDRWSILVGGRLDKHNLIDHVIFSPRANLRFNPVRDVNLRLSYSSGFRAPQTYDEDLHVAAVGGEATMIRQAENLREEKSHSVSLSADMYRRFGAFQCNLLLEGFYTRLNHVFVLEEIGKDEEHNAVIKERRNGQGAEVAGVTVEGKVAYLSLVQLQAGVTWQKSHYTRPEKWSKDSSVPAEKRIFRTPDWYGYFTATYSPVKPLNIALSGTYTGSMIVQHMKGYIPKDIAVTTPDFFDMNLKISYDFSLYKFITLQLNAGIQNIFNAYQRDFDQGKERDSGYIYGPSMPRSYFAGAKLMF
;
A
#
# COMPACT_ATOMS: atom_id res chain seq x y z
N ASN A 1 -24.80 -20.36 3.24
CA ASN A 1 -25.05 -18.92 3.38
C ASN A 1 -25.62 -18.67 4.76
N ASP A 2 -24.84 -18.09 5.65
CA ASP A 2 -25.17 -17.82 7.05
C ASP A 2 -25.75 -16.40 7.28
N GLY A 3 -25.95 -15.65 6.19
CA GLY A 3 -26.48 -14.28 6.23
C GLY A 3 -25.44 -13.17 6.39
N PHE A 4 -24.19 -13.53 6.59
CA PHE A 4 -23.05 -12.59 6.64
C PHE A 4 -22.37 -12.45 5.27
N THR A 5 -21.75 -11.32 5.01
CA THR A 5 -20.98 -11.10 3.79
C THR A 5 -19.49 -10.91 4.10
N GLU A 6 -18.65 -11.61 3.35
CA GLU A 6 -17.19 -11.41 3.32
C GLU A 6 -16.78 -10.27 2.37
N LEU A 7 -17.70 -9.84 1.50
CA LEU A 7 -17.50 -8.71 0.60
C LEU A 7 -18.50 -7.61 0.96
N PRO A 8 -18.02 -6.43 1.39
CA PRO A 8 -18.92 -5.33 1.72
C PRO A 8 -19.66 -4.81 0.48
N GLU A 9 -20.87 -4.32 0.67
CA GLU A 9 -21.50 -3.44 -0.29
C GLU A 9 -20.66 -2.17 -0.42
N LEU A 10 -20.36 -1.76 -1.66
CA LEU A 10 -19.56 -0.58 -1.96
C LEU A 10 -20.30 0.32 -2.94
N LYS A 11 -20.45 1.59 -2.60
CA LYS A 11 -20.90 2.66 -3.51
C LYS A 11 -19.88 3.78 -3.44
N ALA A 12 -19.31 4.17 -4.56
CA ALA A 12 -18.32 5.24 -4.61
C ALA A 12 -18.58 6.18 -5.78
N GLN A 13 -18.37 7.46 -5.55
CA GLN A 13 -18.39 8.50 -6.56
C GLN A 13 -17.12 9.33 -6.43
N THR A 14 -16.45 9.56 -7.54
CA THR A 14 -15.23 10.38 -7.58
C THR A 14 -15.38 11.45 -8.65
N LEU A 15 -15.15 12.68 -8.25
CA LEU A 15 -15.05 13.82 -9.14
C LEU A 15 -13.68 14.48 -8.93
N GLY A 16 -13.01 14.83 -10.03
CA GLY A 16 -11.74 15.53 -9.90
C GLY A 16 -11.34 16.19 -11.20
N PHE A 17 -10.49 17.18 -11.09
CA PHE A 17 -9.89 17.82 -12.25
C PHE A 17 -8.45 18.22 -11.93
N ARG A 18 -7.68 18.29 -12.99
CA ARG A 18 -6.31 18.81 -12.96
C ARG A 18 -6.14 19.77 -14.11
N SER A 19 -5.62 20.95 -13.80
CA SER A 19 -5.30 21.95 -14.79
C SER A 19 -3.87 22.45 -14.65
N TYR A 20 -3.32 22.99 -15.69
CA TYR A 20 -2.01 23.60 -15.66
C TYR A 20 -1.97 24.88 -16.50
N LEU A 21 -1.22 25.84 -16.00
CA LEU A 21 -0.94 27.10 -16.66
C LEU A 21 0.57 27.22 -16.92
N LYS A 22 0.98 27.36 -18.15
CA LYS A 22 2.34 27.75 -18.47
C LYS A 22 2.48 29.25 -18.20
N THR A 23 3.15 29.61 -17.10
CA THR A 23 3.37 30.99 -16.69
C THR A 23 4.51 31.65 -17.49
N SER A 24 5.39 30.82 -18.04
CA SER A 24 6.43 31.20 -19.01
C SER A 24 6.87 29.99 -19.82
N ASN A 25 7.86 30.15 -20.72
CA ASN A 25 8.48 29.02 -21.42
C ASN A 25 9.22 28.07 -20.45
N TYR A 26 9.53 28.54 -19.26
CA TYR A 26 10.37 27.85 -18.29
C TYR A 26 9.65 27.55 -16.96
N SER A 27 8.37 27.88 -16.87
CA SER A 27 7.61 27.67 -15.63
C SER A 27 6.19 27.24 -15.90
N LYS A 28 5.70 26.40 -14.96
CA LYS A 28 4.38 25.79 -14.99
C LYS A 28 3.77 25.77 -13.61
N LEU A 29 2.54 26.28 -13.48
CA LEU A 29 1.67 26.11 -12.33
C LEU A 29 0.70 24.97 -12.62
N THR A 30 0.61 24.01 -11.72
CA THR A 30 -0.39 22.93 -11.77
C THR A 30 -1.31 23.07 -10.56
N PHE A 31 -2.60 22.94 -10.79
CA PHE A 31 -3.65 22.89 -9.78
C PHE A 31 -4.44 21.60 -9.95
N GLU A 32 -4.76 20.94 -8.84
CA GLU A 32 -5.60 19.75 -8.81
C GLU A 32 -6.58 19.79 -7.65
N TYR A 33 -7.73 19.18 -7.87
CA TYR A 33 -8.76 18.98 -6.87
C TYR A 33 -9.47 17.65 -7.12
N HIS A 34 -9.85 16.97 -6.05
CA HIS A 34 -10.71 15.80 -6.11
C HIS A 34 -11.66 15.76 -4.92
N HIS A 35 -12.83 15.21 -5.17
CA HIS A 35 -13.83 14.84 -4.18
C HIS A 35 -14.18 13.36 -4.34
N ILE A 36 -14.21 12.62 -3.23
CA ILE A 36 -14.60 11.22 -3.17
C ILE A 36 -15.70 11.07 -2.11
N SER A 37 -16.83 10.52 -2.52
CA SER A 37 -17.87 10.06 -1.60
C SER A 37 -17.94 8.54 -1.69
N GLU A 38 -17.78 7.87 -0.55
CA GLU A 38 -17.76 6.42 -0.49
C GLU A 38 -18.63 5.89 0.65
N TYR A 39 -19.48 4.93 0.34
CA TYR A 39 -20.24 4.14 1.29
C TYR A 39 -19.79 2.69 1.26
N ARG A 40 -19.52 2.11 2.43
CA ARG A 40 -19.25 0.69 2.63
C ARG A 40 -20.14 0.12 3.71
N ARG A 41 -20.63 -1.13 3.51
CA ARG A 41 -21.45 -1.83 4.49
C ARG A 41 -21.15 -3.33 4.44
N GLY A 42 -20.60 -3.88 5.52
CA GLY A 42 -20.32 -5.30 5.74
C GLY A 42 -21.07 -5.87 6.94
N GLY A 43 -21.01 -7.19 7.12
CA GLY A 43 -21.66 -7.92 8.19
C GLY A 43 -22.94 -8.62 7.73
N ASP A 44 -23.95 -8.67 8.60
CA ASP A 44 -25.25 -9.26 8.32
C ASP A 44 -26.35 -8.19 8.19
N ARG A 45 -27.57 -8.62 7.81
CA ARG A 45 -28.78 -7.77 7.68
C ARG A 45 -28.53 -6.48 6.92
N LEU A 46 -27.89 -6.56 5.76
CA LEU A 46 -27.50 -5.40 4.93
C LEU A 46 -28.67 -4.47 4.55
N ASN A 47 -29.91 -4.97 4.59
CA ASN A 47 -31.13 -4.22 4.31
C ASN A 47 -31.71 -3.48 5.53
N ARG A 48 -31.04 -3.51 6.68
CA ARG A 48 -31.45 -2.84 7.93
C ARG A 48 -30.39 -1.84 8.38
N PRO A 49 -30.75 -0.91 9.30
CA PRO A 49 -29.77 -0.08 9.97
C PRO A 49 -28.67 -0.93 10.63
N PRO A 50 -27.41 -0.46 10.68
CA PRO A 50 -26.29 -1.27 11.16
C PRO A 50 -26.43 -1.69 12.63
N HIS A 51 -27.11 -0.90 13.47
CA HIS A 51 -27.38 -1.23 14.87
C HIS A 51 -28.47 -2.31 15.07
N GLU A 52 -29.12 -2.77 14.03
CA GLU A 52 -30.04 -3.91 14.07
C GLU A 52 -29.36 -5.23 13.63
N ALA A 53 -28.09 -5.17 13.23
CA ALA A 53 -27.29 -6.32 12.82
C ALA A 53 -26.59 -6.98 14.02
N ASP A 54 -26.30 -8.26 13.90
CA ASP A 54 -25.52 -8.98 14.92
C ASP A 54 -24.04 -8.61 14.86
N ILE A 55 -23.51 -8.39 13.64
CA ILE A 55 -22.22 -7.75 13.37
C ILE A 55 -22.40 -6.81 12.20
N ALA A 56 -21.97 -5.56 12.37
CA ALA A 56 -21.97 -4.60 11.27
C ALA A 56 -20.74 -3.71 11.29
N GLU A 57 -20.21 -3.49 10.09
CA GLU A 57 -19.29 -2.42 9.78
C GLU A 57 -19.88 -1.55 8.69
N GLN A 58 -20.06 -0.26 8.97
CA GLN A 58 -20.56 0.71 8.00
C GLN A 58 -19.70 1.95 8.04
N LEU A 59 -19.32 2.44 6.85
CA LEU A 59 -18.52 3.64 6.67
C LEU A 59 -19.13 4.53 5.60
N ASN A 60 -19.21 5.82 5.91
CA ASN A 60 -19.50 6.88 4.96
C ASN A 60 -18.31 7.83 4.96
N HIS A 61 -17.58 7.90 3.86
CA HIS A 61 -16.47 8.82 3.70
C HIS A 61 -16.85 9.98 2.78
N SER A 62 -16.44 11.18 3.18
CA SER A 62 -16.35 12.36 2.32
C SER A 62 -14.91 12.83 2.34
N ILE A 63 -14.25 12.79 1.21
CA ILE A 63 -12.84 13.15 1.08
C ILE A 63 -12.73 14.29 0.07
N ASP A 64 -12.18 15.41 0.50
CA ASP A 64 -11.87 16.57 -0.32
C ASP A 64 -10.37 16.81 -0.30
N GLY A 65 -9.75 16.81 -1.46
CA GLY A 65 -8.31 16.99 -1.56
C GLY A 65 -7.93 17.87 -2.74
N GLY A 66 -6.80 18.58 -2.59
CA GLY A 66 -6.29 19.39 -3.67
C GLY A 66 -4.86 19.83 -3.45
N GLY A 67 -4.27 20.38 -4.51
CA GLY A 67 -2.89 20.80 -4.45
C GLY A 67 -2.50 21.82 -5.51
N LEU A 68 -1.44 22.55 -5.19
CA LEU A 68 -0.74 23.47 -6.08
C LEU A 68 0.71 23.02 -6.24
N ASN A 69 1.21 23.05 -7.45
CA ASN A 69 2.60 22.79 -7.74
C ASN A 69 3.13 23.83 -8.74
N TYR A 70 4.17 24.55 -8.35
CA TYR A 70 4.88 25.48 -9.24
C TYR A 70 6.27 24.93 -9.53
N SER A 71 6.54 24.70 -10.82
CA SER A 71 7.84 24.23 -11.32
C SER A 71 8.47 25.32 -12.19
N LEU A 72 9.72 25.63 -11.91
CA LEU A 72 10.53 26.60 -12.63
C LEU A 72 11.88 25.97 -12.99
N PHE A 73 12.36 26.22 -14.19
CA PHE A 73 13.74 25.93 -14.59
C PHE A 73 14.34 27.10 -15.38
N THR A 74 15.63 27.28 -15.32
CA THR A 74 16.33 28.36 -16.05
C THR A 74 16.59 27.97 -17.50
N PRO A 75 16.77 28.93 -18.43
CA PRO A 75 17.05 28.61 -19.83
C PRO A 75 18.29 27.76 -20.09
N ASP A 76 19.26 27.80 -19.18
CA ASP A 76 20.47 26.97 -19.21
C ASP A 76 20.26 25.59 -18.56
N GLU A 77 19.04 25.30 -18.09
CA GLU A 77 18.62 24.06 -17.41
C GLU A 77 19.43 23.73 -16.14
N LYS A 78 20.27 24.64 -15.66
CA LYS A 78 21.11 24.42 -14.48
C LYS A 78 20.36 24.55 -13.16
N HIS A 79 19.32 25.39 -13.11
CA HIS A 79 18.53 25.61 -11.91
C HIS A 79 17.11 25.10 -12.12
N ARG A 80 16.63 24.26 -11.21
CA ARG A 80 15.24 23.79 -11.17
C ARG A 80 14.68 23.99 -9.76
N VAL A 81 13.54 24.65 -9.68
CA VAL A 81 12.82 24.88 -8.42
C VAL A 81 11.45 24.25 -8.53
N ASN A 82 11.04 23.57 -7.50
CA ASN A 82 9.69 23.05 -7.34
C ASN A 82 9.15 23.50 -5.98
N VAL A 83 7.99 24.16 -5.98
CA VAL A 83 7.27 24.58 -4.77
C VAL A 83 5.90 23.93 -4.83
N TYR A 84 5.50 23.26 -3.77
CA TYR A 84 4.23 22.56 -3.73
C TYR A 84 3.54 22.72 -2.38
N ALA A 85 2.21 22.68 -2.42
CA ALA A 85 1.36 22.57 -1.25
C ALA A 85 0.14 21.72 -1.61
N SER A 86 -0.27 20.86 -0.71
CA SER A 86 -1.49 20.06 -0.84
C SER A 86 -2.20 19.95 0.51
N ALA A 87 -3.51 19.82 0.46
CA ALA A 87 -4.32 19.56 1.64
C ALA A 87 -5.39 18.52 1.32
N GLN A 88 -5.72 17.69 2.30
CA GLN A 88 -6.81 16.74 2.22
C GLN A 88 -7.59 16.78 3.53
N HIS A 89 -8.90 16.84 3.42
CA HIS A 89 -9.84 16.71 4.51
C HIS A 89 -10.65 15.43 4.35
N ILE A 90 -10.77 14.63 5.40
CA ILE A 90 -11.56 13.40 5.45
C ILE A 90 -12.60 13.58 6.56
N GLY A 91 -13.89 13.52 6.19
CA GLY A 91 -14.99 13.29 7.10
C GLY A 91 -15.46 11.85 7.00
N ARG A 92 -15.60 11.14 8.10
CA ARG A 92 -16.06 9.76 8.13
C ARG A 92 -17.09 9.55 9.24
N ASP A 93 -18.30 9.16 8.84
CA ASP A 93 -19.27 8.55 9.77
C ASP A 93 -19.04 7.03 9.75
N SER A 94 -18.95 6.43 10.92
CA SER A 94 -18.70 5.00 11.07
C SER A 94 -19.69 4.33 11.99
N TYR A 95 -19.89 3.05 11.79
CA TYR A 95 -20.51 2.14 12.75
C TYR A 95 -19.67 0.86 12.78
N TYR A 96 -19.21 0.48 13.96
CA TYR A 96 -18.48 -0.76 14.20
C TYR A 96 -19.13 -1.48 15.40
N GLY A 97 -20.17 -2.26 15.15
CA GLY A 97 -20.98 -2.81 16.22
C GLY A 97 -21.10 -4.32 16.17
N THR A 98 -21.19 -4.90 17.37
CA THR A 98 -21.59 -6.29 17.63
C THR A 98 -22.83 -6.29 18.52
N GLU A 99 -23.61 -7.38 18.49
CA GLU A 99 -24.75 -7.61 19.39
C GLU A 99 -25.79 -6.47 19.38
N GLN A 100 -26.03 -5.87 18.21
CA GLN A 100 -27.02 -4.80 18.02
C GLN A 100 -26.76 -3.55 18.89
N ASN A 101 -25.51 -3.19 19.09
CA ASN A 101 -25.11 -2.05 19.90
C ASN A 101 -25.61 -0.72 19.31
N LEU A 102 -26.53 -0.05 20.01
CA LEU A 102 -27.13 1.22 19.60
C LEU A 102 -26.13 2.39 19.60
N ASN A 103 -25.02 2.27 20.30
CA ASN A 103 -24.05 3.35 20.52
C ASN A 103 -22.74 3.19 19.77
N ALA A 104 -22.59 2.13 18.95
CA ALA A 104 -21.34 1.85 18.23
C ALA A 104 -21.09 2.76 17.00
N TYR A 105 -21.75 3.91 16.97
CA TYR A 105 -21.51 4.96 15.97
C TYR A 105 -20.29 5.79 16.32
N GLY A 106 -19.56 6.21 15.28
CA GLY A 106 -18.39 7.06 15.43
C GLY A 106 -18.32 8.12 14.34
N GLU A 107 -17.58 9.17 14.65
CA GLU A 107 -17.31 10.28 13.76
C GLU A 107 -15.80 10.53 13.75
N THR A 108 -15.22 10.64 12.55
CA THR A 108 -13.78 10.91 12.37
C THR A 108 -13.63 12.11 11.46
N GLU A 109 -12.80 13.05 11.85
CA GLU A 109 -12.33 14.15 11.02
C GLU A 109 -10.80 14.11 10.97
N ASP A 110 -10.23 14.23 9.78
CA ASP A 110 -8.80 14.30 9.57
C ASP A 110 -8.45 15.36 8.54
N LEU A 111 -7.48 16.22 8.89
CA LEU A 111 -6.92 17.24 8.01
C LEU A 111 -5.44 17.02 7.87
N THR A 112 -5.01 16.63 6.67
CA THR A 112 -3.59 16.51 6.32
C THR A 112 -3.18 17.68 5.42
N VAL A 113 -2.05 18.33 5.71
CA VAL A 113 -1.44 19.38 4.88
C VAL A 113 0.02 19.07 4.67
N VAL A 114 0.45 19.16 3.43
CA VAL A 114 1.87 19.02 3.05
C VAL A 114 2.30 20.23 2.24
N ALA A 115 3.40 20.86 2.62
CA ALA A 115 4.00 21.96 1.85
C ALA A 115 5.51 21.81 1.81
N GLY A 116 6.11 22.13 0.67
CA GLY A 116 7.55 22.00 0.54
C GLY A 116 8.14 22.74 -0.65
N THR A 117 9.45 22.82 -0.64
CA THR A 117 10.22 23.30 -1.77
C THR A 117 11.44 22.43 -2.00
N GLN A 118 11.76 22.25 -3.26
CA GLN A 118 12.94 21.53 -3.71
C GLN A 118 13.68 22.39 -4.74
N TYR A 119 14.98 22.49 -4.55
CA TYR A 119 15.90 23.13 -5.48
C TYR A 119 16.90 22.13 -6.00
N ILE A 120 17.14 22.12 -7.31
CA ILE A 120 18.15 21.29 -7.96
C ILE A 120 19.09 22.22 -8.72
N TYR A 121 20.40 22.01 -8.49
CA TYR A 121 21.45 22.64 -9.26
C TYR A 121 22.28 21.63 -10.00
N SER A 122 22.37 21.78 -11.33
CA SER A 122 23.15 20.90 -12.21
C SER A 122 24.53 21.47 -12.46
N PHE A 123 25.56 20.83 -11.90
CA PHE A 123 26.97 21.17 -12.13
C PHE A 123 27.47 20.52 -13.42
N ASP A 124 28.14 21.27 -14.28
CA ASP A 124 28.91 20.68 -15.39
C ASP A 124 30.00 19.74 -14.89
N LYS A 125 30.57 20.07 -13.72
CA LYS A 125 31.51 19.22 -12.98
C LYS A 125 31.49 19.59 -11.48
N CYS A 126 31.28 18.59 -10.65
CA CYS A 126 31.40 18.68 -9.19
C CYS A 126 32.37 17.62 -8.72
N LEU A 127 33.54 18.00 -8.18
CA LEU A 127 34.65 17.12 -7.82
C LEU A 127 35.23 16.39 -9.06
N PHE A 128 34.64 15.31 -9.50
CA PHE A 128 35.17 14.40 -10.52
C PHE A 128 34.25 14.13 -11.72
N MET A 129 32.92 14.39 -11.58
CA MET A 129 31.92 14.16 -12.64
C MET A 129 30.87 15.29 -12.65
N PRO A 130 30.08 15.43 -13.73
CA PRO A 130 28.84 16.19 -13.69
C PRO A 130 27.94 15.71 -12.54
N ALA A 131 27.22 16.62 -11.91
CA ALA A 131 26.41 16.26 -10.77
C ALA A 131 25.15 17.11 -10.64
N ASP A 132 24.09 16.54 -10.07
CA ASP A 132 22.90 17.24 -9.63
C ASP A 132 22.87 17.30 -8.10
N LEU A 133 22.98 18.50 -7.54
CA LEU A 133 22.75 18.75 -6.11
C LEU A 133 21.28 19.07 -5.89
N THR A 134 20.62 18.29 -5.04
CA THR A 134 19.22 18.51 -4.66
C THR A 134 19.14 18.85 -3.19
N ALA A 135 18.51 19.97 -2.86
CA ALA A 135 18.21 20.38 -1.48
C ALA A 135 16.71 20.71 -1.37
N GLY A 136 16.13 20.50 -0.22
CA GLY A 136 14.75 20.87 0.01
C GLY A 136 14.35 20.86 1.48
N ILE A 137 13.21 21.50 1.72
CA ILE A 137 12.52 21.50 3.01
C ILE A 137 11.07 21.10 2.78
N GLU A 138 10.48 20.46 3.77
CA GLU A 138 9.09 20.00 3.73
C GLU A 138 8.47 20.11 5.12
N TYR A 139 7.23 20.49 5.16
CA TYR A 139 6.40 20.52 6.35
C TYR A 139 5.18 19.64 6.13
N ASN A 140 4.95 18.72 7.06
CA ASN A 140 3.77 17.88 7.11
C ASN A 140 2.98 18.19 8.37
N TYR A 141 1.68 18.37 8.24
CA TYR A 141 0.72 18.59 9.30
C TYR A 141 -0.42 17.58 9.17
N ASP A 142 -0.85 17.01 10.28
CA ASP A 142 -1.97 16.08 10.37
C ASP A 142 -2.74 16.35 11.67
N ASN A 143 -4.06 16.48 11.56
CA ASN A 143 -4.93 16.73 12.71
C ASN A 143 -6.12 15.78 12.65
N LEU A 144 -6.02 14.73 13.45
CA LEU A 144 -7.00 13.67 13.57
C LEU A 144 -7.88 13.88 14.80
N ARG A 145 -9.20 13.77 14.60
CA ARG A 145 -10.22 13.69 15.66
C ARG A 145 -11.11 12.49 15.38
N ASP A 146 -11.22 11.60 16.36
CA ASP A 146 -12.10 10.44 16.29
C ASP A 146 -12.85 10.28 17.59
N GLU A 147 -14.16 10.06 17.51
CA GLU A 147 -15.03 9.86 18.67
C GLU A 147 -15.99 8.70 18.43
N MET A 148 -15.97 7.70 19.31
CA MET A 148 -16.94 6.59 19.35
C MET A 148 -17.50 6.48 20.76
N LYS A 149 -18.70 7.01 20.97
CA LYS A 149 -19.31 7.10 22.30
C LYS A 149 -19.61 5.73 22.91
N GLY A 150 -20.07 4.77 22.11
CA GLY A 150 -20.40 3.42 22.56
C GLY A 150 -19.23 2.62 23.12
N TYR A 151 -18.01 3.05 22.84
CA TYR A 151 -16.77 2.46 23.37
C TYR A 151 -15.96 3.43 24.19
N ASN A 152 -16.55 4.56 24.59
CA ASN A 152 -15.88 5.64 25.32
C ASN A 152 -14.50 6.01 24.72
N ARG A 153 -14.38 5.91 23.38
CA ARG A 153 -13.15 6.22 22.65
C ARG A 153 -13.21 7.65 22.16
N LYS A 154 -12.17 8.41 22.50
CA LYS A 154 -11.96 9.75 22.00
C LYS A 154 -10.48 9.94 21.71
N THR A 155 -10.14 10.02 20.43
CA THR A 155 -8.77 10.23 19.95
C THR A 155 -8.67 11.66 19.42
N ARG A 156 -7.66 12.38 19.87
CA ARG A 156 -7.26 13.67 19.32
C ARG A 156 -5.76 13.66 19.15
N GLN A 157 -5.32 13.88 17.94
CA GLN A 157 -3.91 13.85 17.60
C GLN A 157 -3.60 15.00 16.66
N GLU A 158 -2.58 15.75 17.01
CA GLU A 158 -1.99 16.76 16.15
C GLU A 158 -0.51 16.42 15.93
N VAL A 159 -0.18 16.17 14.69
CA VAL A 159 1.17 15.78 14.28
C VAL A 159 1.72 16.83 13.33
N HIS A 160 2.96 17.23 13.55
CA HIS A 160 3.72 18.00 12.57
C HIS A 160 5.14 17.50 12.47
N THR A 161 5.63 17.47 11.24
CA THR A 161 6.99 17.05 10.92
C THR A 161 7.65 18.11 10.05
N GLU A 162 8.75 18.65 10.55
CA GLU A 162 9.63 19.56 9.82
C GLU A 162 10.79 18.76 9.27
N SER A 163 11.06 18.91 7.98
CA SER A 163 12.05 18.09 7.30
C SER A 163 12.97 18.94 6.44
N ALA A 164 14.24 18.56 6.42
CA ALA A 164 15.24 19.09 5.49
C ALA A 164 16.03 17.96 4.87
N PHE A 165 16.31 18.04 3.57
CA PHE A 165 17.09 17.00 2.90
C PHE A 165 18.11 17.62 1.94
N LEU A 166 19.22 16.89 1.80
CA LEU A 166 20.29 17.20 0.88
C LEU A 166 20.80 15.92 0.25
N GLN A 167 21.00 15.94 -1.06
CA GLN A 167 21.63 14.84 -1.79
C GLN A 167 22.40 15.35 -3.00
N ASN A 168 23.43 14.60 -3.38
CA ASN A 168 24.15 14.84 -4.63
C ASN A 168 24.21 13.55 -5.44
N GLU A 169 23.94 13.64 -6.74
CA GLU A 169 24.09 12.57 -7.70
C GLU A 169 25.15 12.92 -8.71
N TRP A 170 26.31 12.27 -8.65
CA TRP A 170 27.33 12.30 -9.71
C TRP A 170 26.98 11.30 -10.79
N LYS A 171 26.88 11.70 -12.03
CA LYS A 171 26.45 10.81 -13.12
C LYS A 171 27.15 11.03 -14.46
N ASN A 172 27.38 9.92 -15.14
CA ASN A 172 27.74 9.83 -16.53
C ASN A 172 27.09 8.59 -17.15
N ASP A 173 27.41 8.26 -18.40
CA ASP A 173 26.84 7.11 -19.11
C ASP A 173 27.10 5.77 -18.40
N ARG A 174 28.25 5.65 -17.73
CA ARG A 174 28.69 4.40 -17.10
C ARG A 174 28.39 4.32 -15.61
N TRP A 175 28.42 5.45 -14.89
CA TRP A 175 28.29 5.51 -13.46
C TRP A 175 27.20 6.51 -13.04
N SER A 176 26.48 6.18 -11.97
CA SER A 176 25.73 7.14 -11.16
C SER A 176 25.98 6.80 -9.69
N ILE A 177 26.39 7.82 -8.92
CA ILE A 177 26.66 7.71 -7.48
C ILE A 177 25.80 8.77 -6.81
N LEU A 178 24.80 8.34 -6.05
CA LEU A 178 23.95 9.22 -5.27
C LEU A 178 24.24 8.99 -3.79
N VAL A 179 24.45 10.07 -3.05
CA VAL A 179 24.55 10.08 -1.59
C VAL A 179 23.71 11.23 -1.08
N GLY A 180 22.95 10.99 -0.04
CA GLY A 180 22.11 12.00 0.58
C GLY A 180 21.59 11.59 1.94
N GLY A 181 20.90 12.52 2.56
CA GLY A 181 20.24 12.31 3.84
C GLY A 181 19.10 13.27 4.06
N ARG A 182 18.21 12.89 4.93
CA ARG A 182 17.06 13.67 5.39
C ARG A 182 17.11 13.76 6.91
N LEU A 183 16.81 14.92 7.41
CA LEU A 183 16.60 15.20 8.83
C LEU A 183 15.12 15.49 9.03
N ASP A 184 14.50 14.79 9.95
CA ASP A 184 13.09 14.95 10.30
C ASP A 184 12.96 15.28 11.79
N LYS A 185 12.26 16.36 12.12
CA LYS A 185 11.83 16.68 13.49
C LYS A 185 10.31 16.49 13.55
N HIS A 186 9.92 15.42 14.23
CA HIS A 186 8.54 15.06 14.48
C HIS A 186 8.15 15.47 15.90
N ASN A 187 6.98 16.08 16.12
CA ASN A 187 6.61 16.59 17.44
C ASN A 187 6.42 15.50 18.50
N LEU A 188 6.07 14.26 18.10
CA LEU A 188 5.94 13.12 19.03
C LEU A 188 7.26 12.39 19.29
N ILE A 189 8.39 12.89 18.77
CA ILE A 189 9.72 12.27 18.92
C ILE A 189 10.70 13.31 19.47
N ASP A 190 11.37 12.98 20.59
CA ASP A 190 12.22 13.93 21.31
C ASP A 190 13.47 14.35 20.53
N HIS A 191 13.96 13.51 19.64
CA HIS A 191 15.19 13.75 18.88
C HIS A 191 14.92 13.96 17.39
N VAL A 192 15.90 14.49 16.69
CA VAL A 192 15.88 14.57 15.22
C VAL A 192 16.24 13.22 14.63
N ILE A 193 15.47 12.76 13.66
CA ILE A 193 15.73 11.52 12.95
C ILE A 193 16.58 11.81 11.72
N PHE A 194 17.66 11.07 11.55
CA PHE A 194 18.49 11.11 10.36
C PHE A 194 18.26 9.86 9.51
N SER A 195 17.85 10.05 8.25
CA SER A 195 17.57 9.01 7.29
C SER A 195 18.56 9.11 6.10
N PRO A 196 19.70 8.41 6.17
CA PRO A 196 20.67 8.37 5.07
C PRO A 196 20.19 7.50 3.92
N ARG A 197 20.65 7.85 2.70
CA ARG A 197 20.51 7.04 1.50
C ARG A 197 21.74 7.08 0.60
N ALA A 198 22.02 5.99 -0.06
CA ALA A 198 23.07 5.88 -1.06
C ALA A 198 22.62 4.97 -2.19
N ASN A 199 22.97 5.29 -3.42
CA ASN A 199 22.71 4.48 -4.59
C ASN A 199 23.93 4.51 -5.50
N LEU A 200 24.38 3.35 -5.92
CA LEU A 200 25.46 3.18 -6.89
C LEU A 200 24.91 2.42 -8.09
N ARG A 201 24.95 3.04 -9.25
CA ARG A 201 24.65 2.40 -10.54
C ARG A 201 25.94 2.27 -11.36
N PHE A 202 26.12 1.10 -11.96
CA PHE A 202 27.21 0.82 -12.86
C PHE A 202 26.69 0.13 -14.12
N ASN A 203 26.96 0.71 -15.27
CA ASN A 203 26.67 0.15 -16.59
C ASN A 203 27.98 -0.38 -17.20
N PRO A 204 28.34 -1.67 -17.00
CA PRO A 204 29.55 -2.23 -17.61
C PRO A 204 29.50 -2.18 -19.13
N VAL A 205 28.34 -2.41 -19.71
CA VAL A 205 27.98 -2.23 -21.10
C VAL A 205 26.60 -1.57 -21.21
N ARG A 206 26.24 -1.06 -22.37
CA ARG A 206 25.01 -0.30 -22.61
C ARG A 206 23.74 -1.03 -22.17
N ASP A 207 23.71 -2.34 -22.32
CA ASP A 207 22.52 -3.17 -22.10
C ASP A 207 22.50 -3.87 -20.72
N VAL A 208 23.44 -3.52 -19.82
CA VAL A 208 23.53 -4.08 -18.47
C VAL A 208 23.61 -2.94 -17.45
N ASN A 209 22.71 -2.96 -16.48
CA ASN A 209 22.64 -2.00 -15.39
C ASN A 209 22.76 -2.75 -14.06
N LEU A 210 23.83 -2.52 -13.34
CA LEU A 210 24.01 -3.02 -11.98
C LEU A 210 23.72 -1.90 -10.99
N ARG A 211 22.96 -2.18 -9.95
CA ARG A 211 22.61 -1.19 -8.93
C ARG A 211 22.72 -1.75 -7.53
N LEU A 212 23.40 -1.00 -6.66
CA LEU A 212 23.44 -1.22 -5.22
C LEU A 212 22.75 -0.03 -4.55
N SER A 213 21.77 -0.30 -3.70
CA SER A 213 21.01 0.74 -3.00
C SER A 213 21.02 0.49 -1.50
N TYR A 214 21.11 1.57 -0.74
CA TYR A 214 20.89 1.58 0.70
C TYR A 214 19.95 2.73 1.06
N SER A 215 18.99 2.48 1.94
CA SER A 215 18.13 3.52 2.50
C SER A 215 17.73 3.19 3.93
N SER A 216 17.52 4.25 4.71
CA SER A 216 16.92 4.19 6.05
C SER A 216 15.63 4.98 6.06
N GLY A 217 14.68 4.56 6.89
CA GLY A 217 13.39 5.22 7.09
C GLY A 217 12.87 4.97 8.50
N PHE A 218 11.77 5.63 8.85
CA PHE A 218 11.10 5.44 10.14
C PHE A 218 9.58 5.50 10.00
N ARG A 219 8.88 4.95 10.99
CA ARG A 219 7.45 5.12 11.21
C ARG A 219 7.25 5.74 12.59
N ALA A 220 6.53 6.85 12.64
CA ALA A 220 6.32 7.61 13.87
C ALA A 220 5.36 6.90 14.84
N PRO A 221 5.47 7.15 16.16
CA PRO A 221 4.57 6.59 17.17
C PRO A 221 3.26 7.41 17.23
N GLN A 222 2.47 7.37 16.17
CA GLN A 222 1.20 8.07 16.04
C GLN A 222 0.04 7.11 15.82
N THR A 223 -1.18 7.59 16.00
CA THR A 223 -2.40 6.85 15.65
C THR A 223 -2.52 6.80 14.12
N TYR A 224 -2.75 5.62 13.59
CA TYR A 224 -3.00 5.38 12.18
C TYR A 224 -4.45 4.95 11.98
N ASP A 225 -4.95 5.00 10.75
CA ASP A 225 -6.33 4.62 10.42
C ASP A 225 -6.67 3.20 10.89
N GLU A 226 -5.72 2.27 10.81
CA GLU A 226 -5.87 0.90 11.34
C GLU A 226 -6.16 0.83 12.85
N ASP A 227 -5.75 1.85 13.64
CA ASP A 227 -6.00 1.94 15.07
C ASP A 227 -7.42 2.40 15.38
N LEU A 228 -8.07 3.03 14.42
CA LEU A 228 -9.45 3.54 14.53
C LEU A 228 -10.49 2.46 14.20
N HIS A 229 -10.07 1.41 13.51
CA HIS A 229 -10.94 0.28 13.18
C HIS A 229 -11.25 -0.55 14.42
N VAL A 230 -12.53 -0.90 14.61
CA VAL A 230 -12.98 -1.80 15.67
C VAL A 230 -13.38 -3.12 15.03
N ALA A 231 -12.55 -4.14 15.21
CA ALA A 231 -12.80 -5.46 14.66
C ALA A 231 -13.79 -6.25 15.53
N ALA A 232 -14.62 -7.08 14.89
CA ALA A 232 -15.47 -8.05 15.58
C ALA A 232 -14.77 -9.42 15.59
N VAL A 233 -14.45 -9.92 16.77
CA VAL A 233 -13.76 -11.22 16.95
C VAL A 233 -14.49 -12.01 18.05
N GLY A 234 -15.00 -13.19 17.70
CA GLY A 234 -15.76 -14.00 18.66
C GLY A 234 -17.00 -13.30 19.24
N GLY A 235 -17.64 -12.40 18.47
CA GLY A 235 -18.78 -11.63 18.92
C GLY A 235 -18.43 -10.40 19.78
N GLU A 236 -17.15 -10.17 20.09
CA GLU A 236 -16.70 -9.03 20.89
C GLU A 236 -16.00 -7.97 20.03
N ALA A 237 -16.17 -6.70 20.42
CA ALA A 237 -15.44 -5.60 19.80
C ALA A 237 -13.96 -5.60 20.24
N THR A 238 -13.04 -5.30 19.34
CA THR A 238 -11.62 -5.19 19.66
C THR A 238 -11.11 -3.80 19.28
N MET A 239 -10.57 -3.08 20.28
CA MET A 239 -10.01 -1.75 20.10
C MET A 239 -8.50 -1.75 20.28
N ILE A 240 -7.83 -0.81 19.62
CA ILE A 240 -6.38 -0.59 19.72
C ILE A 240 -6.12 0.70 20.49
N ARG A 241 -5.20 0.66 21.45
CA ARG A 241 -4.63 1.81 22.15
C ARG A 241 -3.12 1.84 21.95
N GLN A 242 -2.50 2.99 22.07
CA GLN A 242 -1.05 3.13 22.01
C GLN A 242 -0.45 3.08 23.41
N ALA A 243 0.73 2.45 23.53
CA ALA A 243 1.53 2.50 24.75
C ALA A 243 2.07 3.92 24.96
N GLU A 244 2.11 4.38 26.21
CA GLU A 244 2.62 5.71 26.58
C GLU A 244 4.08 5.94 26.15
N ASN A 245 4.88 4.88 26.11
CA ASN A 245 6.30 4.90 25.78
C ASN A 245 6.59 4.36 24.36
N LEU A 246 5.61 4.43 23.46
CA LEU A 246 5.78 3.98 22.09
C LEU A 246 6.86 4.82 21.39
N ARG A 247 7.84 4.15 20.79
CA ARG A 247 8.96 4.75 20.06
C ARG A 247 8.80 4.47 18.56
N GLU A 248 9.45 5.28 17.75
CA GLU A 248 9.47 5.08 16.31
C GLU A 248 10.04 3.72 15.89
N GLU A 249 9.46 3.10 14.88
CA GLU A 249 10.11 2.01 14.14
C GLU A 249 11.19 2.58 13.24
N LYS A 250 12.31 1.88 13.08
CA LYS A 250 13.38 2.23 12.13
C LYS A 250 13.66 1.10 11.17
N SER A 251 13.82 1.44 9.90
CA SER A 251 14.18 0.49 8.85
C SER A 251 15.54 0.80 8.24
N HIS A 252 16.26 -0.25 7.87
CA HIS A 252 17.47 -0.22 7.07
C HIS A 252 17.33 -1.25 5.96
N SER A 253 17.40 -0.79 4.72
CA SER A 253 17.23 -1.63 3.54
C SER A 253 18.44 -1.56 2.64
N VAL A 254 18.89 -2.72 2.15
CA VAL A 254 19.92 -2.86 1.12
C VAL A 254 19.35 -3.69 -0.01
N SER A 255 19.56 -3.27 -1.25
CA SER A 255 19.27 -4.09 -2.41
C SER A 255 20.40 -4.06 -3.44
N LEU A 256 20.58 -5.19 -4.11
CA LEU A 256 21.50 -5.34 -5.23
C LEU A 256 20.72 -5.90 -6.41
N SER A 257 20.75 -5.20 -7.55
CA SER A 257 20.04 -5.63 -8.74
C SER A 257 20.93 -5.61 -9.99
N ALA A 258 20.61 -6.51 -10.92
CA ALA A 258 21.16 -6.58 -12.26
C ALA A 258 20.00 -6.57 -13.26
N ASP A 259 19.95 -5.55 -14.11
CA ASP A 259 18.95 -5.38 -15.14
C ASP A 259 19.63 -5.47 -16.51
N MET A 260 19.22 -6.47 -17.30
CA MET A 260 19.89 -6.85 -18.53
C MET A 260 18.91 -6.83 -19.70
N TYR A 261 19.27 -6.10 -20.74
CA TYR A 261 18.50 -5.99 -21.97
C TYR A 261 19.23 -6.70 -23.11
N ARG A 262 18.51 -7.46 -23.90
CA ARG A 262 19.11 -8.09 -25.10
C ARG A 262 18.09 -8.18 -26.22
N ARG A 263 18.57 -7.90 -27.42
CA ARG A 263 17.80 -8.11 -28.65
C ARG A 263 18.39 -9.29 -29.44
N PHE A 264 17.53 -10.24 -29.81
CA PHE A 264 17.86 -11.40 -30.63
C PHE A 264 16.94 -11.40 -31.86
N GLY A 265 17.40 -10.80 -32.95
CA GLY A 265 16.55 -10.63 -34.14
C GLY A 265 15.28 -9.82 -33.82
N ALA A 266 14.11 -10.45 -33.96
CA ALA A 266 12.82 -9.88 -33.67
C ALA A 266 12.41 -9.92 -32.19
N PHE A 267 13.16 -10.65 -31.36
CA PHE A 267 12.91 -10.75 -29.93
C PHE A 267 13.62 -9.62 -29.17
N GLN A 268 12.89 -9.00 -28.25
CA GLN A 268 13.41 -8.09 -27.23
C GLN A 268 13.23 -8.76 -25.87
N CYS A 269 14.33 -8.93 -25.14
CA CYS A 269 14.35 -9.59 -23.84
C CYS A 269 14.88 -8.64 -22.78
N ASN A 270 14.30 -8.72 -21.59
CA ASN A 270 14.81 -8.07 -20.39
C ASN A 270 14.80 -9.10 -19.26
N LEU A 271 15.85 -9.11 -18.47
CA LEU A 271 15.96 -9.93 -17.26
C LEU A 271 16.41 -9.04 -16.11
N LEU A 272 15.62 -8.99 -15.05
CA LEU A 272 15.93 -8.35 -13.78
C LEU A 272 16.17 -9.44 -12.72
N LEU A 273 17.31 -9.33 -12.04
CA LEU A 273 17.63 -10.10 -10.83
C LEU A 273 17.82 -9.11 -9.70
N GLU A 274 17.15 -9.29 -8.58
CA GLU A 274 17.31 -8.43 -7.41
C GLU A 274 17.38 -9.28 -6.14
N GLY A 275 18.38 -9.02 -5.31
CA GLY A 275 18.47 -9.49 -3.94
C GLY A 275 18.25 -8.33 -3.00
N PHE A 276 17.47 -8.52 -1.93
CA PHE A 276 17.18 -7.49 -0.95
C PHE A 276 17.25 -8.01 0.49
N TYR A 277 17.59 -7.10 1.39
CA TYR A 277 17.56 -7.32 2.84
C TYR A 277 17.05 -6.07 3.52
N THR A 278 16.07 -6.23 4.41
CA THR A 278 15.52 -5.16 5.24
C THR A 278 15.52 -5.61 6.69
N ARG A 279 16.05 -4.76 7.57
CA ARG A 279 15.96 -4.90 9.01
C ARG A 279 15.08 -3.80 9.59
N LEU A 280 14.11 -4.21 10.41
CA LEU A 280 13.25 -3.33 11.19
C LEU A 280 13.66 -3.41 12.66
N ASN A 281 13.74 -2.27 13.31
CA ASN A 281 14.00 -2.15 14.73
C ASN A 281 12.79 -1.53 15.42
N HIS A 282 12.47 -1.94 16.66
CA HIS A 282 11.32 -1.47 17.44
C HIS A 282 9.99 -1.65 16.72
N VAL A 283 9.80 -2.80 16.06
CA VAL A 283 8.60 -3.11 15.26
C VAL A 283 7.34 -2.94 16.09
N PHE A 284 6.32 -2.32 15.54
CA PHE A 284 5.02 -2.21 16.21
C PHE A 284 4.32 -3.57 16.24
N VAL A 285 4.00 -4.00 17.43
CA VAL A 285 3.24 -5.22 17.70
C VAL A 285 2.00 -4.89 18.54
N LEU A 286 0.97 -5.71 18.43
CA LEU A 286 -0.25 -5.59 19.22
C LEU A 286 -0.26 -6.67 20.29
N GLU A 287 -0.41 -6.25 21.54
CA GLU A 287 -0.58 -7.13 22.68
C GLU A 287 -1.94 -6.87 23.33
N GLU A 288 -2.69 -7.92 23.61
CA GLU A 288 -3.94 -7.79 24.33
C GLU A 288 -3.63 -7.55 25.81
N ILE A 289 -4.09 -6.41 26.36
CA ILE A 289 -3.81 -5.99 27.72
C ILE A 289 -5.00 -6.17 28.69
N GLY A 290 -6.22 -6.30 28.17
CA GLY A 290 -7.39 -6.43 29.03
C GLY A 290 -8.70 -6.41 28.26
N LYS A 291 -9.78 -6.38 29.03
CA LYS A 291 -11.13 -6.20 28.55
C LYS A 291 -11.77 -5.00 29.27
N ASP A 292 -12.45 -4.19 28.53
CA ASP A 292 -13.35 -3.17 29.03
C ASP A 292 -14.73 -3.83 29.18
N GLU A 293 -15.07 -4.24 30.42
CA GLU A 293 -16.33 -4.94 30.72
C GLU A 293 -17.55 -4.02 30.56
N GLU A 294 -17.39 -2.71 30.77
CA GLU A 294 -18.48 -1.74 30.65
C GLU A 294 -18.94 -1.59 29.20
N HIS A 295 -17.98 -1.65 28.24
CA HIS A 295 -18.24 -1.44 26.82
C HIS A 295 -18.15 -2.76 26.02
N ASN A 296 -17.99 -3.90 26.69
CA ASN A 296 -17.83 -5.24 26.07
C ASN A 296 -16.78 -5.23 24.95
N ALA A 297 -15.59 -4.69 25.23
CA ALA A 297 -14.54 -4.54 24.25
C ALA A 297 -13.19 -5.09 24.75
N VAL A 298 -12.51 -5.85 23.91
CA VAL A 298 -11.14 -6.31 24.12
C VAL A 298 -10.18 -5.16 23.78
N ILE A 299 -9.23 -4.85 24.66
CA ILE A 299 -8.25 -3.82 24.47
C ILE A 299 -6.91 -4.43 24.07
N LYS A 300 -6.42 -4.06 22.89
CA LYS A 300 -5.05 -4.33 22.43
C LYS A 300 -4.20 -3.07 22.52
N GLU A 301 -2.97 -3.22 22.99
CA GLU A 301 -2.00 -2.14 23.06
C GLU A 301 -0.96 -2.27 21.94
N ARG A 302 -0.76 -1.20 21.18
CA ARG A 302 0.34 -1.06 20.24
C ARG A 302 1.60 -0.69 20.99
N ARG A 303 2.60 -1.53 20.95
CA ARG A 303 3.89 -1.34 21.61
C ARG A 303 5.04 -1.72 20.69
N ASN A 304 6.26 -1.36 21.09
CA ASN A 304 7.44 -1.81 20.37
C ASN A 304 7.78 -3.27 20.74
N GLY A 305 7.79 -4.12 19.75
CA GLY A 305 8.40 -5.46 19.82
C GLY A 305 9.91 -5.39 19.61
N GLN A 306 10.52 -6.55 19.38
CA GLN A 306 11.99 -6.65 19.25
C GLN A 306 12.46 -6.05 17.92
N GLY A 307 12.39 -6.73 16.88
CA GLY A 307 12.76 -6.34 15.54
C GLY A 307 12.32 -7.40 14.54
N ALA A 308 12.43 -7.08 13.27
CA ALA A 308 12.10 -8.02 12.21
C ALA A 308 13.12 -7.93 11.07
N GLU A 309 13.25 -9.01 10.33
CA GLU A 309 14.14 -9.11 9.18
C GLU A 309 13.38 -9.72 8.02
N VAL A 310 13.60 -9.15 6.83
CA VAL A 310 13.08 -9.66 5.57
C VAL A 310 14.25 -9.73 4.59
N ALA A 311 14.46 -10.89 3.99
CA ALA A 311 15.47 -11.08 2.95
C ALA A 311 14.89 -11.91 1.81
N GLY A 312 15.25 -11.58 0.58
CA GLY A 312 14.70 -12.29 -0.56
C GLY A 312 15.43 -12.03 -1.87
N VAL A 313 14.96 -12.74 -2.88
CA VAL A 313 15.41 -12.62 -4.26
C VAL A 313 14.19 -12.54 -5.18
N THR A 314 14.22 -11.58 -6.09
CA THR A 314 13.24 -11.41 -7.16
C THR A 314 13.90 -11.69 -8.51
N VAL A 315 13.22 -12.47 -9.34
CA VAL A 315 13.59 -12.69 -10.74
C VAL A 315 12.42 -12.25 -11.60
N GLU A 316 12.64 -11.31 -12.51
CA GLU A 316 11.63 -10.86 -13.48
C GLU A 316 12.17 -10.96 -14.90
N GLY A 317 11.37 -11.53 -15.79
CA GLY A 317 11.68 -11.64 -17.21
C GLY A 317 10.60 -10.99 -18.08
N LYS A 318 11.04 -10.28 -19.13
CA LYS A 318 10.15 -9.72 -20.16
C LYS A 318 10.65 -10.18 -21.52
N VAL A 319 9.74 -10.66 -22.35
CA VAL A 319 10.03 -11.05 -23.73
C VAL A 319 8.96 -10.46 -24.64
N ALA A 320 9.39 -9.76 -25.68
CA ALA A 320 8.51 -9.29 -26.73
C ALA A 320 8.99 -9.84 -28.07
N TYR A 321 8.06 -10.38 -28.87
CA TYR A 321 8.27 -10.78 -30.25
C TYR A 321 7.49 -9.86 -31.18
N LEU A 322 8.19 -8.91 -31.79
CA LEU A 322 7.55 -7.84 -32.58
C LEU A 322 6.46 -7.14 -31.74
N SER A 323 5.30 -6.85 -32.37
CA SER A 323 4.08 -6.41 -31.70
C SER A 323 3.08 -7.57 -31.47
N LEU A 324 3.47 -8.81 -31.80
CA LEU A 324 2.60 -9.99 -31.83
C LEU A 324 2.42 -10.60 -30.42
N VAL A 325 3.52 -10.79 -29.69
CA VAL A 325 3.50 -11.42 -28.37
C VAL A 325 4.34 -10.61 -27.40
N GLN A 326 3.79 -10.39 -26.20
CA GLN A 326 4.54 -9.86 -25.06
C GLN A 326 4.27 -10.76 -23.87
N LEU A 327 5.31 -11.17 -23.18
CA LEU A 327 5.28 -11.94 -21.94
C LEU A 327 6.12 -11.22 -20.90
N GLN A 328 5.55 -11.03 -19.72
CA GLN A 328 6.27 -10.62 -18.52
C GLN A 328 5.92 -11.59 -17.40
N ALA A 329 6.91 -12.05 -16.66
CA ALA A 329 6.71 -12.88 -15.48
C ALA A 329 7.73 -12.53 -14.42
N GLY A 330 7.30 -12.58 -13.16
CA GLY A 330 8.16 -12.35 -12.02
C GLY A 330 7.84 -13.30 -10.89
N VAL A 331 8.88 -13.73 -10.17
CA VAL A 331 8.76 -14.53 -8.96
C VAL A 331 9.70 -13.99 -7.89
N THR A 332 9.18 -13.93 -6.67
CA THR A 332 9.95 -13.55 -5.48
C THR A 332 9.92 -14.70 -4.49
N TRP A 333 11.09 -15.03 -4.01
CA TRP A 333 11.29 -15.83 -2.82
C TRP A 333 11.82 -14.96 -1.70
N GLN A 334 11.22 -15.05 -0.52
CA GLN A 334 11.64 -14.29 0.64
C GLN A 334 11.49 -15.09 1.94
N LYS A 335 12.20 -14.66 2.96
CA LYS A 335 12.01 -15.05 4.35
C LYS A 335 11.79 -13.81 5.18
N SER A 336 10.71 -13.82 5.96
CA SER A 336 10.36 -12.75 6.90
C SER A 336 10.16 -13.32 8.29
N HIS A 337 10.85 -12.75 9.29
CA HIS A 337 10.75 -13.23 10.66
C HIS A 337 11.08 -12.14 11.68
N TYR A 338 10.52 -12.26 12.85
CA TYR A 338 10.95 -11.51 14.02
C TYR A 338 12.32 -11.98 14.49
N THR A 339 13.12 -11.10 15.05
CA THR A 339 14.44 -11.46 15.62
C THR A 339 14.33 -12.41 16.79
N ARG A 340 13.23 -12.31 17.55
CA ARG A 340 12.80 -13.26 18.58
C ARG A 340 11.33 -13.59 18.39
N PRO A 341 10.85 -14.78 18.85
CA PRO A 341 9.43 -15.10 18.79
C PRO A 341 8.58 -14.04 19.52
N GLU A 342 7.52 -13.56 18.86
CA GLU A 342 6.56 -12.62 19.43
C GLU A 342 5.31 -13.34 19.90
N LYS A 343 4.82 -12.92 21.07
CA LYS A 343 3.58 -13.43 21.64
C LYS A 343 2.40 -12.73 20.99
N TRP A 344 1.47 -13.48 20.45
CA TRP A 344 0.34 -12.96 19.67
C TRP A 344 -1.04 -13.37 20.22
N SER A 345 -1.08 -14.27 21.22
CA SER A 345 -2.28 -14.70 21.92
C SER A 345 -2.09 -14.58 23.44
N LYS A 346 -3.18 -14.33 24.17
CA LYS A 346 -3.19 -14.38 25.64
C LYS A 346 -3.14 -15.81 26.19
N ASP A 347 -3.62 -16.79 25.42
CA ASP A 347 -3.60 -18.17 25.83
C ASP A 347 -2.15 -18.65 25.94
N SER A 348 -1.72 -18.95 27.16
CA SER A 348 -0.37 -19.43 27.45
C SER A 348 -0.03 -20.75 26.78
N SER A 349 -1.05 -21.53 26.35
CA SER A 349 -0.88 -22.76 25.60
C SER A 349 -0.53 -22.52 24.12
N VAL A 350 -0.71 -21.30 23.62
CA VAL A 350 -0.39 -20.91 22.25
C VAL A 350 1.06 -20.45 22.17
N PRO A 351 1.91 -21.11 21.36
CA PRO A 351 3.32 -20.75 21.27
C PRO A 351 3.50 -19.37 20.61
N ALA A 352 4.53 -18.66 21.06
CA ALA A 352 5.01 -17.46 20.38
C ALA A 352 5.50 -17.81 18.96
N GLU A 353 5.28 -16.93 18.00
CA GLU A 353 5.64 -17.19 16.60
C GLU A 353 6.81 -16.27 16.18
N LYS A 354 7.75 -16.86 15.45
CA LYS A 354 8.89 -16.13 14.88
C LYS A 354 8.62 -15.63 13.47
N ARG A 355 7.78 -16.31 12.70
CA ARG A 355 7.40 -15.89 11.35
C ARG A 355 6.44 -14.70 11.42
N ILE A 356 6.55 -13.78 10.49
CA ILE A 356 5.61 -12.67 10.36
C ILE A 356 4.33 -13.21 9.72
N PHE A 357 3.19 -12.94 10.37
CA PHE A 357 1.89 -13.34 9.86
C PHE A 357 1.56 -12.64 8.53
N ARG A 358 0.75 -13.29 7.71
CA ARG A 358 0.24 -12.77 6.42
C ARG A 358 1.35 -12.42 5.41
N THR A 359 2.48 -13.11 5.49
CA THR A 359 3.62 -12.90 4.62
C THR A 359 4.04 -14.21 3.97
N PRO A 360 3.72 -14.43 2.67
CA PRO A 360 4.09 -15.65 1.98
C PRO A 360 5.59 -15.66 1.68
N ASP A 361 6.21 -16.86 1.72
CA ASP A 361 7.61 -17.04 1.34
C ASP A 361 7.80 -16.99 -0.19
N TRP A 362 6.77 -17.35 -0.97
CA TRP A 362 6.77 -17.35 -2.42
C TRP A 362 5.57 -16.59 -2.96
N TYR A 363 5.81 -15.72 -3.92
CA TYR A 363 4.75 -15.09 -4.69
C TYR A 363 5.26 -14.70 -6.08
N GLY A 364 4.34 -14.54 -7.01
CA GLY A 364 4.72 -14.19 -8.37
C GLY A 364 3.54 -13.82 -9.24
N TYR A 365 3.84 -13.39 -10.43
CA TYR A 365 2.85 -13.00 -11.41
C TYR A 365 3.34 -13.28 -12.83
N PHE A 366 2.40 -13.33 -13.75
CA PHE A 366 2.70 -13.22 -15.16
C PHE A 366 1.62 -12.43 -15.91
N THR A 367 1.99 -11.85 -17.03
CA THR A 367 1.09 -11.23 -18.00
C THR A 367 1.57 -11.61 -19.40
N ALA A 368 0.67 -12.20 -20.20
CA ALA A 368 0.92 -12.53 -21.58
C ALA A 368 -0.09 -11.80 -22.46
N THR A 369 0.39 -11.12 -23.49
CA THR A 369 -0.46 -10.42 -24.46
C THR A 369 -0.17 -10.98 -25.85
N TYR A 370 -1.24 -11.31 -26.59
CA TYR A 370 -1.16 -11.81 -27.94
C TYR A 370 -2.05 -10.96 -28.87
N SER A 371 -1.42 -10.32 -29.85
CA SER A 371 -2.11 -9.42 -30.81
C SER A 371 -1.85 -9.92 -32.24
N PRO A 372 -2.58 -10.98 -32.69
CA PRO A 372 -2.36 -11.59 -34.02
C PRO A 372 -2.65 -10.65 -35.18
N VAL A 373 -3.56 -9.73 -34.98
CA VAL A 373 -3.93 -8.66 -35.92
C VAL A 373 -4.14 -7.37 -35.12
N LYS A 374 -3.93 -6.21 -35.74
CA LYS A 374 -4.01 -4.90 -35.06
C LYS A 374 -5.25 -4.70 -34.18
N PRO A 375 -6.49 -5.03 -34.63
CA PRO A 375 -7.67 -4.80 -33.82
C PRO A 375 -7.91 -5.80 -32.70
N LEU A 376 -7.26 -6.98 -32.71
CA LEU A 376 -7.48 -8.04 -31.73
C LEU A 376 -6.36 -8.10 -30.70
N ASN A 377 -6.72 -8.00 -29.42
CA ASN A 377 -5.82 -8.20 -28.31
C ASN A 377 -6.38 -9.25 -27.35
N ILE A 378 -5.56 -10.25 -27.01
CA ILE A 378 -5.85 -11.29 -26.04
C ILE A 378 -4.83 -11.16 -24.91
N ALA A 379 -5.30 -10.91 -23.70
CA ALA A 379 -4.46 -10.76 -22.53
C ALA A 379 -4.78 -11.85 -21.50
N LEU A 380 -3.76 -12.57 -21.06
CA LEU A 380 -3.81 -13.54 -19.99
C LEU A 380 -2.91 -13.04 -18.86
N SER A 381 -3.41 -13.02 -17.63
CA SER A 381 -2.62 -12.67 -16.45
C SER A 381 -2.86 -13.67 -15.34
N GLY A 382 -1.87 -13.85 -14.49
CA GLY A 382 -1.98 -14.70 -13.32
C GLY A 382 -1.16 -14.17 -12.16
N THR A 383 -1.66 -14.43 -10.95
CA THR A 383 -0.99 -14.11 -9.69
C THR A 383 -0.92 -15.38 -8.84
N TYR A 384 0.26 -15.72 -8.39
CA TYR A 384 0.52 -16.80 -7.45
C TYR A 384 0.83 -16.22 -6.07
N THR A 385 0.14 -16.69 -5.05
CA THR A 385 0.40 -16.40 -3.65
C THR A 385 0.64 -17.72 -2.93
N GLY A 386 1.86 -17.94 -2.46
CA GLY A 386 2.24 -19.13 -1.72
C GLY A 386 1.58 -19.18 -0.34
N SER A 387 1.67 -20.34 0.30
CA SER A 387 1.19 -20.52 1.66
C SER A 387 1.87 -19.56 2.64
N MET A 388 1.10 -19.11 3.63
CA MET A 388 1.56 -18.23 4.70
C MET A 388 0.88 -18.62 6.01
N ILE A 389 1.40 -18.15 7.13
CA ILE A 389 0.71 -18.29 8.42
C ILE A 389 -0.24 -17.11 8.62
N VAL A 390 -1.40 -17.40 9.19
CA VAL A 390 -2.40 -16.41 9.60
C VAL A 390 -2.89 -16.72 11.00
N GLN A 391 -3.28 -15.68 11.72
CA GLN A 391 -3.95 -15.81 13.00
C GLN A 391 -5.41 -16.21 12.76
N HIS A 392 -5.92 -17.15 13.53
CA HIS A 392 -7.33 -17.47 13.63
C HIS A 392 -7.69 -17.43 15.11
N MET A 393 -8.40 -16.39 15.50
CA MET A 393 -8.71 -16.11 16.90
C MET A 393 -9.91 -16.94 17.37
N LYS A 394 -9.93 -17.23 18.66
CA LYS A 394 -11.06 -17.94 19.28
C LYS A 394 -12.38 -17.18 19.10
N GLY A 395 -13.46 -17.94 19.06
CA GLY A 395 -14.81 -17.48 18.85
C GLY A 395 -15.55 -18.61 18.15
N TYR A 396 -15.54 -18.61 16.83
CA TYR A 396 -16.02 -19.73 16.02
C TYR A 396 -15.21 -21.02 16.28
N ILE A 397 -13.93 -20.88 16.55
CA ILE A 397 -13.05 -21.97 17.00
C ILE A 397 -12.81 -21.89 18.52
N PRO A 398 -12.51 -23.01 19.20
CA PRO A 398 -12.42 -23.03 20.66
C PRO A 398 -11.19 -22.33 21.25
N LYS A 399 -10.12 -22.13 20.49
CA LYS A 399 -8.87 -21.47 20.91
C LYS A 399 -8.14 -20.83 19.76
N ASP A 400 -7.28 -19.85 20.06
CA ASP A 400 -6.41 -19.22 19.07
C ASP A 400 -5.45 -20.22 18.45
N ILE A 401 -5.32 -20.22 17.14
CA ILE A 401 -4.38 -21.07 16.39
C ILE A 401 -3.68 -20.27 15.27
N ALA A 402 -2.43 -20.64 15.01
CA ALA A 402 -1.73 -20.19 13.80
C ALA A 402 -2.01 -21.20 12.67
N VAL A 403 -2.72 -20.77 11.65
CA VAL A 403 -3.11 -21.60 10.51
C VAL A 403 -2.14 -21.38 9.37
N THR A 404 -1.70 -22.45 8.72
CA THR A 404 -0.99 -22.35 7.44
C THR A 404 -2.02 -22.39 6.31
N THR A 405 -2.08 -21.32 5.51
CA THR A 405 -3.01 -21.23 4.39
C THR A 405 -2.62 -22.14 3.24
N PRO A 406 -3.57 -22.55 2.39
CA PRO A 406 -3.21 -23.07 1.08
C PRO A 406 -2.54 -21.98 0.24
N ASP A 407 -1.92 -22.37 -0.84
CA ASP A 407 -1.49 -21.44 -1.90
C ASP A 407 -2.66 -21.13 -2.87
N PHE A 408 -2.57 -19.98 -3.53
CA PHE A 408 -3.58 -19.51 -4.46
C PHE A 408 -2.95 -19.17 -5.80
N PHE A 409 -3.66 -19.54 -6.87
CA PHE A 409 -3.33 -19.13 -8.22
C PHE A 409 -4.56 -18.52 -8.88
N ASP A 410 -4.58 -17.20 -8.98
CA ASP A 410 -5.62 -16.43 -9.66
C ASP A 410 -5.20 -16.17 -11.09
N MET A 411 -6.02 -16.59 -12.06
CA MET A 411 -5.76 -16.41 -13.49
C MET A 411 -6.95 -15.75 -14.18
N ASN A 412 -6.65 -14.75 -15.02
CA ASN A 412 -7.63 -13.91 -15.69
C ASN A 412 -7.38 -13.88 -17.20
N LEU A 413 -8.45 -13.90 -17.99
CA LEU A 413 -8.43 -13.78 -19.46
C LEU A 413 -9.27 -12.56 -19.87
N LYS A 414 -8.71 -11.72 -20.73
CA LYS A 414 -9.42 -10.62 -21.39
C LYS A 414 -9.19 -10.69 -22.88
N ILE A 415 -10.26 -10.55 -23.65
CA ILE A 415 -10.22 -10.41 -25.10
C ILE A 415 -10.82 -9.04 -25.44
N SER A 416 -10.16 -8.27 -26.30
CA SER A 416 -10.67 -7.00 -26.80
C SER A 416 -10.50 -6.90 -28.30
N TYR A 417 -11.46 -6.25 -28.96
CA TYR A 417 -11.45 -6.02 -30.40
C TYR A 417 -11.85 -4.57 -30.70
N ASP A 418 -11.05 -3.91 -31.54
CA ASP A 418 -11.22 -2.52 -31.93
C ASP A 418 -11.93 -2.42 -33.29
N PHE A 419 -13.13 -1.88 -33.31
CA PHE A 419 -13.91 -1.60 -34.52
C PHE A 419 -13.74 -0.14 -34.93
N SER A 420 -13.09 0.15 -36.04
CA SER A 420 -13.04 1.49 -36.64
C SER A 420 -14.40 1.83 -37.23
N LEU A 421 -15.20 2.65 -36.53
CA LEU A 421 -16.52 3.06 -36.98
C LEU A 421 -16.41 4.25 -37.97
N TYR A 422 -15.49 5.16 -37.73
CA TYR A 422 -15.23 6.33 -38.57
C TYR A 422 -13.78 6.78 -38.40
N LYS A 423 -13.31 7.73 -39.21
CA LYS A 423 -11.88 8.18 -39.25
C LYS A 423 -11.27 8.46 -37.87
N PHE A 424 -12.07 8.97 -36.94
CA PHE A 424 -11.63 9.36 -35.60
C PHE A 424 -12.37 8.60 -34.47
N ILE A 425 -13.26 7.68 -34.81
CA ILE A 425 -14.10 6.98 -33.83
C ILE A 425 -13.79 5.49 -33.86
N THR A 426 -13.31 4.98 -32.76
CA THR A 426 -13.07 3.55 -32.57
C THR A 426 -13.93 3.02 -31.41
N LEU A 427 -14.71 1.97 -31.67
CA LEU A 427 -15.44 1.22 -30.66
C LEU A 427 -14.61 -0.01 -30.28
N GLN A 428 -14.13 -0.07 -29.05
CA GLN A 428 -13.54 -1.28 -28.49
C GLN A 428 -14.59 -2.06 -27.73
N LEU A 429 -14.81 -3.31 -28.10
CA LEU A 429 -15.54 -4.27 -27.30
C LEU A 429 -14.56 -5.17 -26.56
N ASN A 430 -14.84 -5.44 -25.30
CA ASN A 430 -14.03 -6.34 -24.50
C ASN A 430 -14.90 -7.29 -23.67
N ALA A 431 -14.40 -8.49 -23.44
CA ALA A 431 -15.00 -9.48 -22.57
C ALA A 431 -13.91 -10.31 -21.89
N GLY A 432 -14.23 -10.90 -20.76
CA GLY A 432 -13.23 -11.70 -20.06
C GLY A 432 -13.79 -12.52 -18.92
N ILE A 433 -12.89 -13.32 -18.35
CA ILE A 433 -13.12 -14.18 -17.20
C ILE A 433 -12.08 -13.81 -16.16
N GLN A 434 -12.52 -13.49 -14.95
CA GLN A 434 -11.67 -13.33 -13.79
C GLN A 434 -11.70 -14.61 -12.96
N ASN A 435 -10.56 -14.92 -12.34
CA ASN A 435 -10.40 -16.11 -11.50
C ASN A 435 -10.86 -17.40 -12.20
N ILE A 436 -10.23 -17.73 -13.34
CA ILE A 436 -10.60 -18.87 -14.20
C ILE A 436 -10.67 -20.19 -13.41
N PHE A 437 -9.75 -20.38 -12.46
CA PHE A 437 -9.66 -21.60 -11.64
C PHE A 437 -10.60 -21.60 -10.45
N ASN A 438 -11.34 -20.51 -10.22
CA ASN A 438 -12.21 -20.36 -9.07
C ASN A 438 -11.48 -20.58 -7.73
N ALA A 439 -10.26 -20.03 -7.64
CA ALA A 439 -9.40 -20.11 -6.48
C ALA A 439 -9.82 -19.01 -5.48
N TYR A 440 -10.47 -19.39 -4.38
CA TYR A 440 -10.83 -18.47 -3.30
C TYR A 440 -10.81 -19.20 -1.97
N GLN A 441 -10.76 -18.46 -0.89
CA GLN A 441 -10.88 -18.99 0.46
C GLN A 441 -12.24 -19.67 0.63
N ARG A 442 -12.28 -20.84 1.28
CA ARG A 442 -13.52 -21.62 1.45
C ARG A 442 -13.87 -21.94 2.90
N ASP A 443 -12.94 -21.66 3.80
CA ASP A 443 -13.01 -21.96 5.24
C ASP A 443 -13.29 -20.70 6.07
N PHE A 444 -14.15 -19.83 5.56
CA PHE A 444 -14.63 -18.68 6.32
C PHE A 444 -15.38 -19.12 7.56
N ASP A 445 -15.19 -18.41 8.65
CA ASP A 445 -16.01 -18.56 9.83
C ASP A 445 -17.48 -18.21 9.53
N GLN A 446 -18.39 -18.79 10.31
CA GLN A 446 -19.82 -18.60 10.11
C GLN A 446 -20.49 -18.03 11.37
N GLY A 447 -21.55 -17.24 11.14
CA GLY A 447 -22.36 -16.67 12.21
C GLY A 447 -21.67 -15.57 13.01
N LYS A 448 -22.24 -15.21 14.14
CA LYS A 448 -21.84 -14.06 14.95
C LYS A 448 -20.53 -14.25 15.74
N GLU A 449 -20.14 -15.49 15.99
CA GLU A 449 -18.91 -15.82 16.74
C GLU A 449 -17.66 -15.84 15.82
N ARG A 450 -17.78 -15.40 14.56
CA ARG A 450 -16.68 -15.38 13.60
C ARG A 450 -15.51 -14.48 14.03
N ASP A 451 -14.31 -14.83 13.56
CA ASP A 451 -13.19 -13.91 13.50
C ASP A 451 -13.26 -13.14 12.16
N SER A 452 -13.70 -11.89 12.19
CA SER A 452 -13.77 -11.05 11.00
C SER A 452 -12.39 -10.79 10.37
N GLY A 453 -11.31 -10.98 11.12
CA GLY A 453 -9.95 -10.92 10.66
C GLY A 453 -9.46 -12.18 9.94
N TYR A 454 -10.17 -13.32 10.01
CA TYR A 454 -9.77 -14.56 9.36
C TYR A 454 -10.14 -14.59 7.87
N ILE A 455 -9.67 -13.60 7.14
CA ILE A 455 -9.77 -13.48 5.67
C ILE A 455 -8.35 -13.39 5.11
N TYR A 456 -7.93 -14.37 4.31
CA TYR A 456 -6.54 -14.50 3.88
C TYR A 456 -6.35 -14.83 2.38
N GLY A 457 -7.40 -15.24 1.70
CA GLY A 457 -7.36 -15.63 0.29
C GLY A 457 -8.17 -14.70 -0.59
N PRO A 458 -8.21 -14.96 -1.91
CA PRO A 458 -9.14 -14.31 -2.79
C PRO A 458 -10.57 -14.48 -2.29
N SER A 459 -11.30 -13.40 -2.15
CA SER A 459 -12.69 -13.41 -1.67
C SER A 459 -13.71 -13.53 -2.82
N MET A 460 -13.30 -13.16 -4.05
CA MET A 460 -14.18 -13.21 -5.22
C MET A 460 -14.05 -14.52 -6.00
N PRO A 461 -15.14 -15.26 -6.18
CA PRO A 461 -15.16 -16.43 -7.04
C PRO A 461 -15.01 -16.03 -8.52
N ARG A 462 -14.98 -17.02 -9.41
CA ARG A 462 -14.96 -16.79 -10.86
C ARG A 462 -16.07 -15.83 -11.26
N SER A 463 -15.72 -14.81 -12.03
CA SER A 463 -16.64 -13.83 -12.56
C SER A 463 -16.42 -13.59 -14.06
N TYR A 464 -17.46 -13.10 -14.73
CA TYR A 464 -17.44 -12.77 -16.16
C TYR A 464 -17.75 -11.30 -16.32
N PHE A 465 -17.09 -10.65 -17.26
CA PHE A 465 -17.36 -9.25 -17.56
C PHE A 465 -17.40 -9.01 -19.06
N ALA A 466 -18.15 -7.99 -19.46
CA ALA A 466 -18.15 -7.44 -20.79
C ALA A 466 -18.17 -5.92 -20.70
N GLY A 467 -17.57 -5.24 -21.66
CA GLY A 467 -17.50 -3.79 -21.70
C GLY A 467 -17.35 -3.24 -23.10
N ALA A 468 -17.73 -1.97 -23.25
CA ALA A 468 -17.56 -1.19 -24.47
C ALA A 468 -16.86 0.14 -24.14
N LYS A 469 -15.92 0.55 -24.99
CA LYS A 469 -15.19 1.82 -24.89
C LYS A 469 -15.26 2.53 -26.23
N LEU A 470 -15.75 3.76 -26.22
CA LEU A 470 -15.73 4.62 -27.39
C LEU A 470 -14.55 5.60 -27.28
N MET A 471 -13.74 5.67 -28.34
CA MET A 471 -12.55 6.52 -28.43
C MET A 471 -12.72 7.48 -29.61
N PHE A 472 -12.34 8.77 -29.39
CA PHE A 472 -12.47 9.86 -30.34
C PHE A 472 -11.10 10.45 -30.68
#